data_785ab40d999d2b32f3a530418bc858c0
#
_entry.id   785ab40d999d2b32f3a530418bc858c0
#
_cell.length_a   1.000
_cell.length_b   1.000
_cell.length_c   1.000
_cell.angle_alpha   90.00
_cell.angle_beta   90.00
_cell.angle_gamma   90.00
#
_symmetry.space_group_name_H-M   'P 1'
#
loop_
_entity.id
_entity.type
_entity.pdbx_description
1 polymer ?
#
loop_
_entity_poly.entity_id
_entity_poly.type
_entity_poly.pdbx_seq_one_letter_code
_entity_poly.pdbx_strand_id
1 'polypeptide(L)'
;MNDLQVGGRVVAPQEREMPILRHLHTLTRYSAWANDLLYAQLAALPQQELLAPRPIRWGNILRTLNHVYLMDVVWQAHLQCLPHNLTTRNPETAPPFGKLREAQRQIDAWYVGYADTLTAEMGDEVVHFTFIGGGSGAMRREDIVLHAVNHTTYHRGHVAAMLYQISTEPPTTDLPVFLREERG
;
A
#
# COMPACT_ATOMS: atom_id res chain seq x y z
N MET A 1 2.29 -45.37 49.87
CA MET A 1 3.08 -44.27 49.28
C MET A 1 3.13 -44.55 47.81
N ASN A 2 2.26 -43.86 47.06
CA ASN A 2 2.20 -43.96 45.58
C ASN A 2 2.51 -42.58 45.05
N ASP A 3 3.69 -42.42 44.53
CA ASP A 3 4.07 -41.23 43.75
C ASP A 3 3.50 -41.37 42.34
N LEU A 4 2.45 -40.58 42.05
CA LEU A 4 1.95 -40.38 40.73
C LEU A 4 2.78 -39.26 40.07
N GLN A 5 3.80 -39.63 39.30
CA GLN A 5 4.44 -38.71 38.36
C GLN A 5 3.47 -38.37 37.24
N VAL A 6 2.89 -37.17 37.30
CA VAL A 6 2.17 -36.56 36.15
C VAL A 6 3.20 -35.98 35.21
N GLY A 7 3.46 -36.70 34.11
CA GLY A 7 4.29 -36.24 33.03
C GLY A 7 3.62 -35.07 32.30
N GLY A 8 3.91 -33.86 32.71
CA GLY A 8 3.53 -32.64 32.00
C GLY A 8 4.24 -32.59 30.65
N ARG A 9 3.53 -32.89 29.56
CA ARG A 9 3.98 -32.64 28.18
C ARG A 9 4.12 -31.13 28.03
N VAL A 10 5.33 -30.63 28.03
CA VAL A 10 5.61 -29.23 27.63
C VAL A 10 5.24 -29.14 26.16
N VAL A 11 4.06 -28.60 25.87
CA VAL A 11 3.66 -28.20 24.51
C VAL A 11 4.54 -27.00 24.18
N ALA A 12 5.39 -27.16 23.18
CA ALA A 12 6.15 -26.04 22.62
C ALA A 12 5.19 -24.89 22.29
N PRO A 13 5.57 -23.64 22.55
CA PRO A 13 4.74 -22.51 22.15
C PRO A 13 4.51 -22.63 20.66
N GLN A 14 3.25 -22.91 20.26
CA GLN A 14 2.82 -22.73 18.90
C GLN A 14 3.18 -21.29 18.55
N GLU A 15 3.94 -21.11 17.47
CA GLU A 15 4.22 -19.80 16.89
C GLU A 15 2.86 -19.13 16.68
N ARG A 16 2.48 -18.25 17.60
CA ARG A 16 1.30 -17.41 17.42
C ARG A 16 1.68 -16.43 16.32
N GLU A 17 1.20 -16.73 15.11
CA GLU A 17 1.24 -15.76 14.04
C GLU A 17 0.77 -14.41 14.63
N MET A 18 1.66 -13.42 14.60
CA MET A 18 1.34 -12.11 15.17
C MET A 18 0.13 -11.56 14.43
N PRO A 19 -0.96 -11.16 15.10
CA PRO A 19 -2.17 -10.69 14.45
C PRO A 19 -1.91 -9.58 13.43
N ILE A 20 -0.88 -8.75 13.67
CA ILE A 20 -0.50 -7.66 12.77
C ILE A 20 0.00 -8.17 11.42
N LEU A 21 0.86 -9.20 11.36
CA LEU A 21 1.38 -9.72 10.10
C LEU A 21 0.26 -10.25 9.20
N ARG A 22 -0.69 -10.99 9.79
CA ARG A 22 -1.88 -11.43 9.04
C ARG A 22 -2.67 -10.26 8.46
N HIS A 23 -2.79 -9.16 9.20
CA HIS A 23 -3.45 -7.96 8.68
C HIS A 23 -2.63 -7.30 7.57
N LEU A 24 -1.31 -7.26 7.67
CA LEU A 24 -0.47 -6.73 6.59
C LEU A 24 -0.56 -7.58 5.33
N HIS A 25 -0.55 -8.92 5.43
CA HIS A 25 -0.80 -9.80 4.29
C HIS A 25 -2.14 -9.51 3.61
N THR A 26 -3.20 -9.36 4.39
CA THR A 26 -4.53 -9.04 3.86
C THR A 26 -4.57 -7.65 3.22
N LEU A 27 -4.02 -6.64 3.91
CA LEU A 27 -4.13 -5.25 3.49
C LEU A 27 -3.25 -4.90 2.27
N THR A 28 -2.08 -5.53 2.11
CA THR A 28 -1.27 -5.35 0.90
C THR A 28 -1.94 -5.94 -0.32
N ARG A 29 -2.53 -7.15 -0.22
CA ARG A 29 -3.33 -7.77 -1.29
C ARG A 29 -4.58 -6.95 -1.61
N TYR A 30 -5.29 -6.49 -0.58
CA TYR A 30 -6.42 -5.57 -0.73
C TYR A 30 -6.02 -4.31 -1.49
N SER A 31 -4.88 -3.70 -1.15
CA SER A 31 -4.42 -2.48 -1.82
C SER A 31 -4.13 -2.73 -3.30
N ALA A 32 -3.45 -3.83 -3.63
CA ALA A 32 -3.16 -4.25 -4.99
C ALA A 32 -4.45 -4.48 -5.81
N TRP A 33 -5.41 -5.23 -5.26
CA TRP A 33 -6.72 -5.49 -5.86
C TRP A 33 -7.49 -4.19 -6.12
N ALA A 34 -7.57 -3.31 -5.12
CA ALA A 34 -8.30 -2.06 -5.22
C ALA A 34 -7.66 -1.08 -6.24
N ASN A 35 -6.33 -1.09 -6.34
CA ASN A 35 -5.61 -0.33 -7.37
C ASN A 35 -5.90 -0.90 -8.76
N ASP A 36 -5.85 -2.22 -8.95
CA ASP A 36 -6.16 -2.85 -10.24
C ASP A 36 -7.57 -2.48 -10.74
N LEU A 37 -8.58 -2.50 -9.86
CA LEU A 37 -9.95 -2.09 -10.20
C LEU A 37 -10.00 -0.61 -10.61
N LEU A 38 -9.38 0.27 -9.82
CA LEU A 38 -9.36 1.70 -10.11
C LEU A 38 -8.65 1.98 -11.44
N TYR A 39 -7.46 1.44 -11.66
CA TYR A 39 -6.70 1.64 -12.90
C TYR A 39 -7.40 1.03 -14.12
N ALA A 40 -8.11 -0.09 -13.96
CA ALA A 40 -8.92 -0.68 -15.04
C ALA A 40 -10.04 0.27 -15.47
N GLN A 41 -10.75 0.85 -14.53
CA GLN A 41 -11.80 1.84 -14.83
C GLN A 41 -11.24 3.10 -15.47
N LEU A 42 -10.14 3.65 -14.93
CA LEU A 42 -9.49 4.84 -15.48
C LEU A 42 -8.97 4.64 -16.89
N ALA A 43 -8.59 3.41 -17.26
CA ALA A 43 -8.17 3.07 -18.63
C ALA A 43 -9.29 3.20 -19.67
N ALA A 44 -10.55 3.14 -19.26
CA ALA A 44 -11.71 3.32 -20.12
C ALA A 44 -12.08 4.81 -20.34
N LEU A 45 -11.48 5.72 -19.57
CA LEU A 45 -11.75 7.16 -19.69
C LEU A 45 -10.93 7.79 -20.83
N PRO A 46 -11.46 8.84 -21.47
CA PRO A 46 -10.66 9.67 -22.35
C PRO A 46 -9.43 10.24 -21.63
N GLN A 47 -8.29 10.25 -22.29
CA GLN A 47 -7.04 10.77 -21.71
C GLN A 47 -7.20 12.20 -21.17
N GLN A 48 -8.04 13.01 -21.80
CA GLN A 48 -8.33 14.39 -21.36
C GLN A 48 -8.87 14.44 -19.93
N GLU A 49 -9.71 13.46 -19.52
CA GLU A 49 -10.29 13.41 -18.16
C GLU A 49 -9.24 13.11 -17.09
N LEU A 50 -8.20 12.33 -17.43
CA LEU A 50 -7.09 12.04 -16.52
C LEU A 50 -6.23 13.28 -16.24
N LEU A 51 -6.19 14.21 -17.20
CA LEU A 51 -5.37 15.42 -17.16
C LEU A 51 -6.18 16.67 -16.79
N ALA A 52 -7.51 16.63 -16.86
CA ALA A 52 -8.38 17.76 -16.60
C ALA A 52 -8.15 18.33 -15.19
N PRO A 53 -7.98 19.65 -15.04
CA PRO A 53 -7.83 20.28 -13.73
C PRO A 53 -9.02 20.01 -12.80
N ARG A 54 -8.73 19.66 -11.56
CA ARG A 54 -9.73 19.40 -10.52
C ARG A 54 -9.35 20.15 -9.24
N PRO A 55 -10.31 20.62 -8.45
CA PRO A 55 -10.05 21.33 -7.18
C PRO A 55 -9.65 20.35 -6.06
N ILE A 56 -8.55 19.64 -6.28
CA ILE A 56 -7.97 18.68 -5.33
C ILE A 56 -6.45 18.90 -5.24
N ARG A 57 -5.82 18.45 -4.15
CA ARG A 57 -4.43 18.76 -3.82
C ARG A 57 -3.44 18.62 -4.99
N TRP A 58 -3.55 17.55 -5.77
CA TRP A 58 -2.60 17.28 -6.87
C TRP A 58 -3.10 17.74 -8.23
N GLY A 59 -4.27 18.36 -8.29
CA GLY A 59 -4.80 19.08 -9.45
C GLY A 59 -5.46 18.23 -10.52
N ASN A 60 -5.16 16.93 -10.65
CA ASN A 60 -5.82 16.01 -11.57
C ASN A 60 -5.60 14.54 -11.18
N ILE A 61 -6.30 13.63 -11.88
CA ILE A 61 -6.25 12.20 -11.62
C ILE A 61 -4.82 11.66 -11.81
N LEU A 62 -4.21 11.92 -12.97
CA LEU A 62 -2.90 11.36 -13.30
C LEU A 62 -1.82 11.79 -12.31
N ARG A 63 -1.81 13.05 -11.89
CA ARG A 63 -0.86 13.55 -10.90
C ARG A 63 -1.11 12.99 -9.51
N THR A 64 -2.38 12.70 -9.15
CA THR A 64 -2.71 12.04 -7.89
C THR A 64 -2.16 10.62 -7.86
N LEU A 65 -2.36 9.86 -8.93
CA LEU A 65 -1.81 8.51 -9.08
C LEU A 65 -0.27 8.51 -9.08
N ASN A 66 0.35 9.46 -9.79
CA ASN A 66 1.80 9.59 -9.79
C ASN A 66 2.37 9.88 -8.40
N HIS A 67 1.68 10.71 -7.61
CA HIS A 67 2.07 10.95 -6.22
C HIS A 67 2.02 9.68 -5.39
N VAL A 68 0.96 8.88 -5.51
CA VAL A 68 0.83 7.60 -4.80
C VAL A 68 2.01 6.69 -5.14
N TYR A 69 2.24 6.45 -6.42
CA TYR A 69 3.34 5.62 -6.91
C TYR A 69 4.71 6.07 -6.37
N LEU A 70 5.00 7.37 -6.44
CA LEU A 70 6.28 7.90 -5.97
C LEU A 70 6.45 7.74 -4.46
N MET A 71 5.37 7.88 -3.67
CA MET A 71 5.45 7.65 -2.23
C MET A 71 5.63 6.17 -1.91
N ASP A 72 4.99 5.28 -2.65
CA ASP A 72 5.22 3.84 -2.52
C ASP A 72 6.69 3.48 -2.81
N VAL A 73 7.30 4.08 -3.86
CA VAL A 73 8.73 3.91 -4.16
C VAL A 73 9.63 4.44 -3.03
N VAL A 74 9.29 5.58 -2.43
CA VAL A 74 10.06 6.13 -1.30
C VAL A 74 10.02 5.19 -0.11
N TRP A 75 8.83 4.71 0.26
CA TRP A 75 8.69 3.82 1.41
C TRP A 75 9.29 2.43 1.15
N GLN A 76 9.23 1.94 -0.09
CA GLN A 76 9.98 0.76 -0.51
C GLN A 76 11.48 0.93 -0.28
N ALA A 77 12.06 2.05 -0.72
CA ALA A 77 13.48 2.33 -0.53
C ALA A 77 13.85 2.38 0.95
N HIS A 78 13.02 3.01 1.80
CA HIS A 78 13.24 3.02 3.24
C HIS A 78 13.22 1.61 3.85
N LEU A 79 12.24 0.77 3.48
CA LEU A 79 12.17 -0.64 3.91
C LEU A 79 13.40 -1.45 3.48
N GLN A 80 13.99 -1.11 2.34
CA GLN A 80 15.22 -1.73 1.83
C GLN A 80 16.50 -1.10 2.37
N CYS A 81 16.40 -0.04 3.19
CA CYS A 81 17.52 0.76 3.66
C CYS A 81 18.37 1.36 2.50
N LEU A 82 17.70 1.72 1.39
CA LEU A 82 18.29 2.31 0.20
C LEU A 82 17.90 3.78 0.03
N PRO A 83 18.71 4.61 -0.65
CA PRO A 83 18.32 5.97 -0.99
C PRO A 83 17.24 5.96 -2.08
N HIS A 84 16.20 6.79 -1.93
CA HIS A 84 15.12 6.92 -2.93
C HIS A 84 15.43 7.92 -4.05
N ASN A 85 16.43 8.80 -3.89
CA ASN A 85 16.88 9.81 -4.86
C ASN A 85 15.80 10.80 -5.35
N LEU A 86 14.64 10.86 -4.71
CA LEU A 86 13.57 11.79 -5.07
C LEU A 86 13.72 13.10 -4.29
N THR A 87 13.63 14.22 -4.99
CA THR A 87 13.71 15.58 -4.43
C THR A 87 12.35 16.25 -4.27
N THR A 88 11.31 15.68 -4.88
CA THR A 88 9.92 16.17 -4.81
C THR A 88 8.93 15.01 -4.65
N ARG A 89 7.83 15.29 -3.97
CA ARG A 89 6.75 14.31 -3.76
C ARG A 89 5.86 14.11 -4.99
N ASN A 90 5.92 15.02 -5.95
CA ASN A 90 5.15 14.97 -7.20
C ASN A 90 5.72 15.98 -8.19
N PRO A 91 6.53 15.56 -9.16
CA PRO A 91 7.03 16.44 -10.21
C PRO A 91 5.88 17.00 -11.04
N GLU A 92 6.13 18.10 -11.76
CA GLU A 92 5.11 18.74 -12.61
C GLU A 92 4.59 17.81 -13.72
N THR A 93 5.48 17.00 -14.27
CA THR A 93 5.15 16.03 -15.32
C THR A 93 5.04 14.64 -14.73
N ALA A 94 3.89 13.99 -14.98
CA ALA A 94 3.69 12.57 -14.70
C ALA A 94 4.00 11.72 -15.95
N PRO A 95 4.42 10.45 -15.77
CA PRO A 95 4.59 9.54 -16.89
C PRO A 95 3.23 9.26 -17.57
N PRO A 96 3.22 8.78 -18.83
CA PRO A 96 2.01 8.33 -19.48
C PRO A 96 1.25 7.31 -18.64
N PHE A 97 -0.08 7.38 -18.62
CA PHE A 97 -0.95 6.56 -17.76
C PHE A 97 -0.63 5.05 -17.83
N GLY A 98 -0.44 4.49 -19.04
CA GLY A 98 -0.13 3.07 -19.19
C GLY A 98 1.20 2.66 -18.55
N LYS A 99 2.22 3.53 -18.61
CA LYS A 99 3.50 3.29 -17.90
C LYS A 99 3.34 3.37 -16.40
N LEU A 100 2.55 4.34 -15.92
CA LEU A 100 2.28 4.50 -14.49
C LEU A 100 1.49 3.32 -13.94
N ARG A 101 0.48 2.83 -14.69
CA ARG A 101 -0.30 1.64 -14.33
C ARG A 101 0.60 0.41 -14.15
N GLU A 102 1.49 0.17 -15.10
CA GLU A 102 2.40 -0.99 -15.01
C GLU A 102 3.37 -0.84 -13.85
N ALA A 103 3.93 0.36 -13.63
CA ALA A 103 4.81 0.62 -12.51
C ALA A 103 4.10 0.46 -11.15
N GLN A 104 2.83 0.89 -11.03
CA GLN A 104 2.03 0.67 -9.83
C GLN A 104 1.79 -0.81 -9.57
N ARG A 105 1.45 -1.61 -10.59
CA ARG A 105 1.27 -3.05 -10.43
C ARG A 105 2.54 -3.74 -9.92
N GLN A 106 3.70 -3.33 -10.41
CA GLN A 106 4.98 -3.87 -9.98
C GLN A 106 5.29 -3.54 -8.51
N ILE A 107 5.04 -2.30 -8.08
CA ILE A 107 5.28 -1.92 -6.68
C ILE A 107 4.24 -2.55 -5.74
N ASP A 108 2.98 -2.67 -6.15
CA ASP A 108 1.94 -3.37 -5.38
C ASP A 108 2.33 -4.85 -5.17
N ALA A 109 2.77 -5.52 -6.23
CA ALA A 109 3.27 -6.90 -6.13
C ALA A 109 4.49 -7.01 -5.20
N TRP A 110 5.38 -6.01 -5.22
CA TRP A 110 6.50 -5.97 -4.30
C TRP A 110 6.04 -5.87 -2.84
N TYR A 111 5.07 -5.00 -2.51
CA TYR A 111 4.55 -4.88 -1.14
C TYR A 111 3.86 -6.17 -0.67
N VAL A 112 3.13 -6.86 -1.55
CA VAL A 112 2.55 -8.18 -1.25
C VAL A 112 3.66 -9.17 -0.91
N GLY A 113 4.66 -9.32 -1.77
CA GLY A 113 5.80 -10.22 -1.54
C GLY A 113 6.61 -9.86 -0.30
N TYR A 114 6.81 -8.56 -0.04
CA TYR A 114 7.50 -8.10 1.15
C TYR A 114 6.72 -8.47 2.43
N ALA A 115 5.42 -8.22 2.46
CA ALA A 115 4.58 -8.61 3.60
C ALA A 115 4.64 -10.12 3.87
N ASP A 116 4.67 -10.95 2.82
CA ASP A 116 4.76 -12.41 2.93
C ASP A 116 6.09 -12.89 3.53
N THR A 117 7.14 -12.09 3.45
CA THR A 117 8.46 -12.42 4.03
C THR A 117 8.66 -11.88 5.45
N LEU A 118 7.77 -11.03 5.96
CA LEU A 118 7.92 -10.44 7.27
C LEU A 118 7.73 -11.48 8.38
N THR A 119 8.74 -11.57 9.27
CA THR A 119 8.60 -12.21 10.59
C THR A 119 8.23 -11.18 11.65
N ALA A 120 7.84 -11.64 12.84
CA ALA A 120 7.55 -10.75 13.97
C ALA A 120 8.76 -9.88 14.34
N GLU A 121 9.95 -10.48 14.38
CA GLU A 121 11.20 -9.79 14.68
C GLU A 121 11.52 -8.74 13.62
N MET A 122 11.37 -9.07 12.35
CA MET A 122 11.56 -8.11 11.25
C MET A 122 10.53 -6.98 11.31
N GLY A 123 9.28 -7.28 11.64
CA GLY A 123 8.21 -6.29 11.76
C GLY A 123 8.53 -5.21 12.79
N ASP A 124 9.08 -5.60 13.92
CA ASP A 124 9.47 -4.72 15.04
C ASP A 124 10.76 -3.92 14.78
N GLU A 125 11.58 -4.29 13.78
CA GLU A 125 12.80 -3.54 13.47
C GLU A 125 12.49 -2.09 13.11
N VAL A 126 13.21 -1.16 13.75
CA VAL A 126 13.10 0.28 13.49
C VAL A 126 13.95 0.68 12.29
N VAL A 127 13.29 1.25 11.29
CA VAL A 127 13.93 1.85 10.11
C VAL A 127 14.06 3.35 10.32
N HIS A 128 15.27 3.86 10.24
CA HIS A 128 15.57 5.29 10.24
C HIS A 128 15.62 5.82 8.82
N PHE A 129 14.99 6.97 8.56
CA PHE A 129 14.90 7.54 7.23
C PHE A 129 14.90 9.06 7.25
N THR A 130 15.04 9.65 6.07
CA THR A 130 14.92 11.10 5.86
C THR A 130 13.73 11.38 4.96
N PHE A 131 12.86 12.32 5.37
CA PHE A 131 11.74 12.74 4.54
C PHE A 131 12.20 13.52 3.30
N ILE A 132 11.43 13.45 2.22
CA ILE A 132 11.59 14.36 1.08
C ILE A 132 11.44 15.81 1.58
N GLY A 133 12.46 16.63 1.35
CA GLY A 133 12.51 18.00 1.85
C GLY A 133 13.23 18.17 3.18
N GLY A 134 13.78 17.07 3.72
CA GLY A 134 14.59 17.08 4.94
C GLY A 134 13.84 16.68 6.20
N GLY A 135 14.58 16.50 7.30
CA GLY A 135 14.06 16.00 8.57
C GLY A 135 14.16 14.47 8.68
N SER A 136 14.53 14.02 9.89
CA SER A 136 14.67 12.58 10.20
C SER A 136 13.35 11.98 10.69
N GLY A 137 13.14 10.70 10.41
CA GLY A 137 12.05 9.89 10.92
C GLY A 137 12.54 8.50 11.33
N ALA A 138 11.75 7.82 12.13
CA ALA A 138 11.95 6.43 12.51
C ALA A 138 10.59 5.76 12.67
N MET A 139 10.41 4.58 12.08
CA MET A 139 9.19 3.77 12.17
C MET A 139 9.57 2.29 12.16
N ARG A 140 8.75 1.44 12.78
CA ARG A 140 8.88 0.00 12.62
C ARG A 140 8.56 -0.39 11.18
N ARG A 141 9.12 -1.50 10.69
CA ARG A 141 8.85 -1.99 9.33
C ARG A 141 7.36 -2.24 9.09
N GLU A 142 6.69 -2.86 10.07
CA GLU A 142 5.25 -3.10 10.00
C GLU A 142 4.43 -1.80 9.89
N ASP A 143 4.81 -0.75 10.62
CA ASP A 143 4.15 0.56 10.57
C ASP A 143 4.37 1.24 9.20
N ILE A 144 5.52 1.05 8.56
CA ILE A 144 5.79 1.57 7.21
C ILE A 144 4.89 0.88 6.18
N VAL A 145 4.75 -0.44 6.23
CA VAL A 145 3.85 -1.18 5.32
C VAL A 145 2.40 -0.74 5.53
N LEU A 146 1.96 -0.63 6.78
CA LEU A 146 0.62 -0.14 7.11
C LEU A 146 0.41 1.29 6.60
N HIS A 147 1.43 2.16 6.74
CA HIS A 147 1.37 3.52 6.24
C HIS A 147 1.21 3.56 4.71
N ALA A 148 1.96 2.75 3.95
CA ALA A 148 1.86 2.70 2.49
C ALA A 148 0.42 2.35 2.05
N VAL A 149 -0.19 1.30 2.64
CA VAL A 149 -1.58 0.93 2.36
C VAL A 149 -2.56 2.05 2.72
N ASN A 150 -2.41 2.66 3.90
CA ASN A 150 -3.29 3.74 4.36
C ASN A 150 -3.17 4.98 3.46
N HIS A 151 -1.96 5.36 3.07
CA HIS A 151 -1.70 6.48 2.16
C HIS A 151 -2.33 6.27 0.79
N THR A 152 -2.18 5.07 0.22
CA THR A 152 -2.80 4.70 -1.05
C THR A 152 -4.33 4.73 -0.96
N THR A 153 -4.90 4.20 0.13
CA THR A 153 -6.37 4.25 0.37
C THR A 153 -6.89 5.68 0.46
N TYR A 154 -6.19 6.57 1.17
CA TYR A 154 -6.53 7.99 1.26
C TYR A 154 -6.58 8.66 -0.12
N HIS A 155 -5.60 8.41 -0.97
CA HIS A 155 -5.56 9.00 -2.30
C HIS A 155 -6.50 8.32 -3.32
N ARG A 156 -6.86 7.04 -3.15
CA ARG A 156 -7.97 6.43 -3.90
C ARG A 156 -9.27 7.18 -3.67
N GLY A 157 -9.55 7.59 -2.43
CA GLY A 157 -10.69 8.45 -2.11
C GLY A 157 -10.66 9.79 -2.86
N HIS A 158 -9.47 10.39 -3.05
CA HIS A 158 -9.34 11.60 -3.87
C HIS A 158 -9.66 11.32 -5.34
N VAL A 159 -9.23 10.20 -5.91
CA VAL A 159 -9.55 9.84 -7.30
C VAL A 159 -11.04 9.55 -7.44
N ALA A 160 -11.65 8.84 -6.49
CA ALA A 160 -13.10 8.61 -6.46
C ALA A 160 -13.89 9.94 -6.44
N ALA A 161 -13.48 10.90 -5.62
CA ALA A 161 -14.09 12.23 -5.60
C ALA A 161 -13.96 12.97 -6.95
N MET A 162 -12.86 12.77 -7.69
CA MET A 162 -12.70 13.34 -9.02
C MET A 162 -13.58 12.63 -10.08
N LEU A 163 -13.81 11.33 -9.94
CA LEU A 163 -14.71 10.57 -10.82
C LEU A 163 -16.17 11.02 -10.67
N TYR A 164 -16.63 11.26 -9.44
CA TYR A 164 -17.97 11.83 -9.22
C TYR A 164 -18.18 13.20 -9.89
N GLN A 165 -17.14 14.03 -10.01
CA GLN A 165 -17.21 15.32 -10.69
C GLN A 165 -17.49 15.21 -12.21
N ILE A 166 -17.27 14.03 -12.79
CA ILE A 166 -17.55 13.72 -14.20
C ILE A 166 -18.68 12.71 -14.36
N SER A 167 -19.54 12.60 -13.34
CA SER A 167 -20.66 11.66 -13.33
C SER A 167 -20.28 10.20 -13.61
N THR A 168 -19.06 9.82 -13.21
CA THR A 168 -18.56 8.45 -13.31
C THR A 168 -18.52 7.83 -11.91
N GLU A 169 -19.26 6.74 -11.73
CA GLU A 169 -19.24 6.00 -10.46
C GLU A 169 -17.88 5.31 -10.29
N PRO A 170 -17.15 5.55 -9.17
CA PRO A 170 -15.90 4.85 -8.92
C PRO A 170 -16.15 3.35 -8.63
N PRO A 171 -15.13 2.47 -8.82
CA PRO A 171 -15.29 1.07 -8.48
C PRO A 171 -15.47 0.89 -6.98
N THR A 172 -16.28 -0.09 -6.58
CA THR A 172 -16.42 -0.45 -5.17
C THR A 172 -15.13 -1.14 -4.70
N THR A 173 -14.40 -0.48 -3.82
CA THR A 173 -13.12 -0.98 -3.28
C THR A 173 -13.17 -1.20 -1.78
N ASP A 174 -14.32 -1.57 -1.23
CA ASP A 174 -14.48 -1.84 0.18
C ASP A 174 -13.80 -3.15 0.59
N LEU A 175 -13.14 -3.15 1.74
CA LEU A 175 -12.45 -4.32 2.27
C LEU A 175 -13.34 -5.58 2.38
N PRO A 176 -14.64 -5.49 2.82
CA PRO A 176 -15.50 -6.67 2.86
C PRO A 176 -15.82 -7.25 1.47
N VAL A 177 -15.80 -6.43 0.41
CA VAL A 177 -15.96 -6.92 -0.97
C VAL A 177 -14.74 -7.75 -1.36
N PHE A 178 -13.54 -7.23 -1.17
CA PHE A 178 -12.30 -7.96 -1.38
C PHE A 178 -12.26 -9.29 -0.62
N LEU A 179 -12.56 -9.27 0.68
CA LEU A 179 -12.54 -10.48 1.51
C LEU A 179 -13.56 -11.54 1.09
N ARG A 180 -14.66 -11.14 0.48
CA ARG A 180 -15.64 -12.07 -0.10
C ARG A 180 -15.11 -12.71 -1.37
N GLU A 181 -14.46 -11.94 -2.24
CA GLU A 181 -13.89 -12.43 -3.50
C GLU A 181 -12.69 -13.35 -3.28
N GLU A 182 -11.85 -13.08 -2.28
CA GLU A 182 -10.72 -13.96 -1.93
C GLU A 182 -11.14 -15.32 -1.36
N ARG A 183 -12.35 -15.44 -0.83
CA ARG A 183 -12.87 -16.66 -0.20
C ARG A 183 -13.78 -17.49 -1.09
N GLY A 184 -14.16 -17.00 -2.27
CA GLY A 184 -15.03 -17.66 -3.25
C GLY A 184 -14.23 -18.42 -4.26
#